data_7c2636be04a0e91ee0542303e16c0d28
#
_entry.id   7c2636be04a0e91ee0542303e16c0d28
#
_cell.length_a   1.000
_cell.length_b   1.000
_cell.length_c   1.000
_cell.angle_alpha   90.00
_cell.angle_beta   90.00
_cell.angle_gamma   90.00
#
_symmetry.space_group_name_H-M   'P 1'
#
loop_
_entity.id
_entity.type
_entity.pdbx_description
1 polymer ?
#
loop_
_entity_poly.entity_id
_entity_poly.type
_entity_poly.pdbx_seq_one_letter_code
_entity_poly.pdbx_strand_id
1 'polypeptide(L)'
;MKAVDEQVDLLDDRSAQHISVPGLIEADVRAQVFACYVLSDPKPETHRVRADAMIDALEDTIERSDGMLRLARTGRDLREAFDGGPAVAVLGLEGADPLEGRAETLRPFYDRGVRDIIFAWKDNAFSGSSAGQNTGLTVQGERLLGLAEELGIMVDVSHLSDRAFDEVCVQSTRPFIASHSNCRALCNHPRNLTDSMIRALAEQGGVMGINLATGFLSPDSMMRWQAATEETGADRYEYRERVAILQKVAPTIHRPSLDWVARHVLHAIDVGGEAVVGLGGDLDGILQMPQSIRRVADYPKLIDALATAGLSDRQIEGVCYKNLLRVYTNVMPD
;
A
#
# COMPACT_ATOMS: atom_id res chain seq x y z
N MET A 1 -7.31 -1.32 10.32
CA MET A 1 -8.51 -2.18 10.53
C MET A 1 -8.33 -3.13 11.72
N LYS A 2 -7.31 -3.99 11.77
CA LYS A 2 -7.11 -4.96 12.89
C LYS A 2 -7.00 -4.31 14.27
N ALA A 3 -6.32 -3.16 14.39
CA ALA A 3 -6.22 -2.43 15.66
C ALA A 3 -7.59 -2.06 16.26
N VAL A 4 -8.58 -1.77 15.41
CA VAL A 4 -9.94 -1.40 15.85
C VAL A 4 -10.84 -2.63 15.98
N ASP A 5 -10.88 -3.48 14.94
CA ASP A 5 -11.85 -4.58 14.87
C ASP A 5 -11.45 -5.78 15.75
N GLU A 6 -10.16 -6.07 15.85
CA GLU A 6 -9.59 -7.20 16.60
C GLU A 6 -8.88 -6.75 17.89
N GLN A 7 -8.89 -5.43 18.18
CA GLN A 7 -8.20 -4.82 19.32
C GLN A 7 -6.72 -5.20 19.41
N VAL A 8 -6.06 -5.30 18.26
CA VAL A 8 -4.64 -5.61 18.17
C VAL A 8 -3.80 -4.44 18.66
N ASP A 9 -2.92 -4.68 19.62
CA ASP A 9 -1.95 -3.68 20.09
C ASP A 9 -0.70 -3.71 19.20
N LEU A 10 -0.46 -2.62 18.46
CA LEU A 10 0.72 -2.48 17.59
C LEU A 10 2.05 -2.39 18.37
N LEU A 11 2.01 -2.24 19.68
CA LEU A 11 3.20 -2.29 20.56
C LEU A 11 3.51 -3.70 21.04
N ASP A 12 2.61 -4.69 20.85
CA ASP A 12 2.83 -6.09 21.22
C ASP A 12 3.39 -6.89 20.03
N ASP A 13 4.67 -7.22 20.07
CA ASP A 13 5.35 -8.02 19.04
C ASP A 13 5.00 -9.52 19.06
N ARG A 14 4.27 -9.99 20.06
CA ARG A 14 3.83 -11.38 20.19
C ARG A 14 2.51 -11.69 19.47
N SER A 15 1.83 -10.65 18.97
CA SER A 15 0.58 -10.81 18.24
C SER A 15 0.80 -11.48 16.88
N ALA A 16 -0.24 -12.10 16.32
CA ALA A 16 -0.19 -12.78 15.02
C ALA A 16 -0.22 -11.82 13.82
N GLN A 17 -0.06 -10.52 14.04
CA GLN A 17 -0.05 -9.51 12.99
C GLN A 17 1.28 -9.47 12.24
N HIS A 18 1.24 -8.93 11.01
CA HIS A 18 2.43 -8.81 10.18
C HIS A 18 3.31 -7.62 10.61
N ILE A 19 2.72 -6.60 11.22
CA ILE A 19 3.40 -5.36 11.60
C ILE A 19 3.23 -5.08 13.10
N SER A 20 4.32 -4.66 13.74
CA SER A 20 4.37 -4.12 15.10
C SER A 20 5.41 -3.02 15.16
N VAL A 21 5.28 -2.07 16.09
CA VAL A 21 6.29 -1.01 16.28
C VAL A 21 7.65 -1.60 16.67
N PRO A 22 7.75 -2.56 17.61
CA PRO A 22 9.03 -3.24 17.85
C PRO A 22 9.60 -3.94 16.62
N GLY A 23 8.77 -4.58 15.81
CA GLY A 23 9.19 -5.23 14.57
C GLY A 23 9.71 -4.27 13.51
N LEU A 24 9.13 -3.06 13.40
CA LEU A 24 9.66 -1.99 12.55
C LEU A 24 11.07 -1.59 12.99
N ILE A 25 11.28 -1.41 14.30
CA ILE A 25 12.58 -1.03 14.86
C ILE A 25 13.60 -2.16 14.65
N GLU A 26 13.22 -3.44 14.89
CA GLU A 26 14.07 -4.61 14.68
C GLU A 26 14.54 -4.71 13.21
N ALA A 27 13.67 -4.41 12.25
CA ALA A 27 13.97 -4.45 10.82
C ALA A 27 14.59 -3.14 10.27
N ASP A 28 14.86 -2.16 11.12
CA ASP A 28 15.32 -0.82 10.74
C ASP A 28 14.42 -0.11 9.71
N VAL A 29 13.10 -0.32 9.82
CA VAL A 29 12.11 0.37 8.97
C VAL A 29 11.87 1.76 9.56
N ARG A 30 12.34 2.79 8.88
CA ARG A 30 12.31 4.18 9.33
C ARG A 30 11.03 4.92 9.02
N ALA A 31 10.31 4.49 7.99
CA ALA A 31 9.02 5.07 7.60
C ALA A 31 8.08 3.97 7.12
N GLN A 32 6.83 4.03 7.57
CA GLN A 32 5.79 3.08 7.20
C GLN A 32 4.48 3.81 6.94
N VAL A 33 3.82 3.49 5.81
CA VAL A 33 2.45 3.95 5.57
C VAL A 33 1.48 3.09 6.41
N PHE A 34 0.68 3.74 7.23
CA PHE A 34 -0.42 3.14 7.97
C PHE A 34 -1.73 3.49 7.29
N ALA A 35 -2.30 2.54 6.57
CA ALA A 35 -3.50 2.72 5.79
C ALA A 35 -4.77 2.53 6.63
N CYS A 36 -5.63 3.54 6.65
CA CYS A 36 -6.99 3.44 7.14
C CYS A 36 -7.86 2.86 6.03
N TYR A 37 -7.98 1.53 6.01
CA TYR A 37 -8.83 0.81 5.08
C TYR A 37 -10.24 0.69 5.66
N VAL A 38 -11.19 1.32 4.99
CA VAL A 38 -12.61 1.18 5.32
C VAL A 38 -13.24 0.23 4.33
N LEU A 39 -13.77 -0.89 4.86
CA LEU A 39 -14.60 -1.78 4.07
C LEU A 39 -15.71 -0.99 3.40
N SER A 40 -15.92 -1.23 2.10
CA SER A 40 -17.12 -0.77 1.40
C SER A 40 -18.33 -1.49 1.98
N ASP A 41 -18.66 -1.18 3.23
CA ASP A 41 -19.86 -1.65 3.90
C ASP A 41 -21.06 -0.98 3.22
N PRO A 42 -22.19 -1.68 3.07
CA PRO A 42 -23.41 -1.06 2.54
C PRO A 42 -23.98 0.09 3.39
N LYS A 43 -23.36 0.40 4.54
CA LYS A 43 -23.74 1.55 5.41
C LYS A 43 -22.72 2.69 5.29
N PRO A 44 -22.88 3.60 4.31
CA PRO A 44 -21.92 4.69 4.06
C PRO A 44 -21.68 5.59 5.29
N GLU A 45 -22.67 5.78 6.14
CA GLU A 45 -22.58 6.59 7.36
C GLU A 45 -21.55 6.07 8.38
N THR A 46 -21.06 4.84 8.20
CA THR A 46 -20.04 4.26 9.07
C THR A 46 -18.62 4.49 8.57
N HIS A 47 -18.43 4.85 7.30
CA HIS A 47 -17.10 4.92 6.68
C HIS A 47 -16.23 5.96 7.37
N ARG A 48 -16.74 7.16 7.57
CA ARG A 48 -16.00 8.23 8.24
C ARG A 48 -15.70 7.88 9.70
N VAL A 49 -16.70 7.41 10.44
CA VAL A 49 -16.53 7.02 11.87
C VAL A 49 -15.46 5.93 12.01
N ARG A 50 -15.42 4.99 11.09
CA ARG A 50 -14.40 3.92 11.09
C ARG A 50 -13.01 4.44 10.76
N ALA A 51 -12.88 5.34 9.78
CA ALA A 51 -11.60 5.96 9.47
C ALA A 51 -11.09 6.78 10.67
N ASP A 52 -11.94 7.60 11.29
CA ASP A 52 -11.60 8.36 12.49
C ASP A 52 -11.13 7.42 13.62
N ALA A 53 -11.83 6.30 13.87
CA ALA A 53 -11.43 5.33 14.90
C ALA A 53 -10.06 4.68 14.61
N MET A 54 -9.71 4.43 13.34
CA MET A 54 -8.38 3.90 12.96
C MET A 54 -7.29 4.95 13.15
N ILE A 55 -7.59 6.22 12.87
CA ILE A 55 -6.67 7.33 13.12
C ILE A 55 -6.45 7.49 14.64
N ASP A 56 -7.53 7.45 15.44
CA ASP A 56 -7.44 7.51 16.90
C ASP A 56 -6.58 6.37 17.47
N ALA A 57 -6.73 5.15 16.94
CA ALA A 57 -5.93 4.00 17.37
C ALA A 57 -4.44 4.15 17.01
N LEU A 58 -4.10 4.78 15.87
CA LEU A 58 -2.72 5.07 15.53
C LEU A 58 -2.14 6.18 16.42
N GLU A 59 -2.90 7.24 16.69
CA GLU A 59 -2.51 8.33 17.59
C GLU A 59 -2.25 7.80 19.01
N ASP A 60 -3.13 6.94 19.56
CA ASP A 60 -2.91 6.24 20.84
C ASP A 60 -1.64 5.38 20.83
N THR A 61 -1.41 4.63 19.74
CA THR A 61 -0.18 3.83 19.58
C THR A 61 1.06 4.72 19.61
N ILE A 62 1.03 5.85 18.90
CA ILE A 62 2.15 6.79 18.85
C ILE A 62 2.41 7.38 20.24
N GLU A 63 1.37 7.82 20.96
CA GLU A 63 1.49 8.36 22.31
C GLU A 63 2.12 7.33 23.27
N ARG A 64 1.66 6.08 23.21
CA ARG A 64 2.15 4.98 24.06
C ARG A 64 3.52 4.43 23.65
N SER A 65 4.01 4.78 22.45
CA SER A 65 5.27 4.24 21.91
C SER A 65 6.53 4.77 22.58
N ASP A 66 6.42 5.68 23.54
CA ASP A 66 7.56 6.32 24.24
C ASP A 66 8.60 6.91 23.26
N GLY A 67 8.11 7.55 22.20
CA GLY A 67 8.93 8.20 21.18
C GLY A 67 9.56 7.26 20.14
N MET A 68 9.26 5.98 20.14
CA MET A 68 9.74 5.04 19.11
C MET A 68 9.10 5.31 17.74
N LEU A 69 7.85 5.79 17.72
CA LEU A 69 7.10 6.11 16.51
C LEU A 69 6.55 7.54 16.58
N ARG A 70 6.62 8.29 15.50
CA ARG A 70 5.99 9.62 15.36
C ARG A 70 5.13 9.68 14.10
N LEU A 71 4.16 10.59 14.06
CA LEU A 71 3.40 10.88 12.86
C LEU A 71 4.19 11.81 11.94
N ALA A 72 4.40 11.41 10.69
CA ALA A 72 4.98 12.27 9.66
C ALA A 72 3.90 13.18 9.08
N ARG A 73 4.09 14.49 9.18
CA ARG A 73 3.21 15.51 8.59
C ARG A 73 3.88 16.28 7.46
N THR A 74 5.22 16.20 7.39
CA THR A 74 6.06 16.98 6.46
C THR A 74 7.14 16.10 5.85
N GLY A 75 7.69 16.53 4.72
CA GLY A 75 8.88 15.91 4.13
C GLY A 75 10.10 15.97 5.05
N ARG A 76 10.17 16.97 5.93
CA ARG A 76 11.21 17.08 6.96
C ARG A 76 11.13 15.94 7.97
N ASP A 77 9.93 15.58 8.44
CA ASP A 77 9.76 14.45 9.39
C ASP A 77 10.32 13.15 8.81
N LEU A 78 10.11 12.92 7.51
CA LEU A 78 10.68 11.77 6.82
C LEU A 78 12.21 11.82 6.78
N ARG A 79 12.81 12.95 6.38
CA ARG A 79 14.27 13.10 6.34
C ARG A 79 14.88 12.86 7.71
N GLU A 80 14.32 13.47 8.77
CA GLU A 80 14.80 13.29 10.16
C GLU A 80 14.79 11.83 10.61
N ALA A 81 13.77 11.03 10.21
CA ALA A 81 13.73 9.61 10.55
C ALA A 81 14.91 8.82 9.95
N PHE A 82 15.34 9.17 8.74
CA PHE A 82 16.49 8.54 8.07
C PHE A 82 17.84 9.11 8.54
N ASP A 83 17.85 10.30 9.17
CA ASP A 83 19.03 10.92 9.78
C ASP A 83 19.24 10.51 11.26
N GLY A 84 18.63 9.40 11.68
CA GLY A 84 18.79 8.84 13.02
C GLY A 84 17.69 9.23 14.02
N GLY A 85 16.62 9.87 13.55
CA GLY A 85 15.42 10.12 14.34
C GLY A 85 14.60 8.84 14.61
N PRO A 86 13.48 8.94 15.35
CA PRO A 86 12.54 7.84 15.53
C PRO A 86 11.89 7.43 14.21
N ALA A 87 11.36 6.19 14.15
CA ALA A 87 10.54 5.76 13.02
C ALA A 87 9.29 6.65 12.88
N VAL A 88 8.80 6.79 11.66
CA VAL A 88 7.62 7.61 11.37
C VAL A 88 6.51 6.82 10.71
N ALA A 89 5.28 7.13 11.11
CA ALA A 89 4.05 6.70 10.47
C ALA A 89 3.62 7.76 9.45
N VAL A 90 3.43 7.37 8.20
CA VAL A 90 2.68 8.15 7.20
C VAL A 90 1.24 7.67 7.25
N LEU A 91 0.32 8.56 7.60
CA LEU A 91 -1.10 8.20 7.68
C LEU A 91 -1.73 8.26 6.28
N GLY A 92 -2.35 7.15 5.85
CA GLY A 92 -3.01 7.02 4.55
C GLY A 92 -4.48 6.64 4.64
N LEU A 93 -5.27 7.01 3.64
CA LEU A 93 -6.61 6.50 3.40
C LEU A 93 -6.58 5.50 2.25
N GLU A 94 -6.96 4.26 2.49
CA GLU A 94 -7.10 3.25 1.45
C GLU A 94 -8.57 3.11 1.05
N GLY A 95 -8.91 3.84 -0.02
CA GLY A 95 -10.26 4.10 -0.47
C GLY A 95 -10.80 5.44 0.06
N ALA A 96 -11.32 6.26 -0.85
CA ALA A 96 -11.87 7.59 -0.52
C ALA A 96 -13.32 7.54 0.00
N ASP A 97 -13.85 6.36 0.32
CA ASP A 97 -15.20 6.19 0.86
C ASP A 97 -15.48 7.05 2.13
N PRO A 98 -14.51 7.25 3.06
CA PRO A 98 -14.67 8.15 4.21
C PRO A 98 -14.95 9.61 3.84
N LEU A 99 -14.69 10.02 2.60
CA LEU A 99 -14.98 11.37 2.11
C LEU A 99 -16.45 11.56 1.72
N GLU A 100 -17.28 10.52 1.79
CA GLU A 100 -18.73 10.56 1.58
C GLU A 100 -19.14 11.18 0.22
N GLY A 101 -18.35 10.91 -0.82
CA GLY A 101 -18.59 11.38 -2.19
C GLY A 101 -18.26 12.85 -2.45
N ARG A 102 -17.57 13.54 -1.54
CA ARG A 102 -17.21 14.96 -1.66
C ARG A 102 -15.71 15.16 -1.44
N ALA A 103 -15.02 15.64 -2.48
CA ALA A 103 -13.58 15.85 -2.43
C ALA A 103 -13.14 16.80 -1.28
N GLU A 104 -13.92 17.83 -0.99
CA GLU A 104 -13.62 18.84 0.04
C GLU A 104 -13.52 18.24 1.45
N THR A 105 -14.12 17.08 1.68
CA THR A 105 -14.05 16.34 2.96
C THR A 105 -12.62 15.81 3.22
N LEU A 106 -11.71 15.87 2.28
CA LEU A 106 -10.29 15.53 2.47
C LEU A 106 -9.58 16.49 3.45
N ARG A 107 -9.97 17.78 3.51
CA ARG A 107 -9.28 18.79 4.36
C ARG A 107 -9.27 18.42 5.85
N PRO A 108 -10.37 18.02 6.50
CA PRO A 108 -10.34 17.52 7.88
C PRO A 108 -9.40 16.33 8.11
N PHE A 109 -9.26 15.43 7.13
CA PHE A 109 -8.32 14.31 7.23
C PHE A 109 -6.86 14.79 7.09
N TYR A 110 -6.59 15.76 6.20
CA TYR A 110 -5.28 16.41 6.11
C TYR A 110 -4.86 17.06 7.44
N ASP A 111 -5.78 17.76 8.11
CA ASP A 111 -5.54 18.39 9.41
C ASP A 111 -5.20 17.34 10.50
N ARG A 112 -5.80 16.15 10.42
CA ARG A 112 -5.44 15.00 11.26
C ARG A 112 -4.11 14.34 10.89
N GLY A 113 -3.52 14.68 9.77
CA GLY A 113 -2.20 14.20 9.36
C GLY A 113 -2.20 13.20 8.22
N VAL A 114 -3.31 12.99 7.53
CA VAL A 114 -3.32 12.18 6.30
C VAL A 114 -2.41 12.80 5.25
N ARG A 115 -1.51 11.98 4.70
CA ARG A 115 -0.51 12.37 3.68
C ARG A 115 -0.45 11.40 2.50
N ASP A 116 -1.34 10.42 2.46
CA ASP A 116 -1.46 9.45 1.38
C ASP A 116 -2.94 9.12 1.14
N ILE A 117 -3.36 8.93 -0.11
CA ILE A 117 -4.73 8.58 -0.45
C ILE A 117 -4.83 7.71 -1.69
N ILE A 118 -5.46 6.53 -1.55
CA ILE A 118 -5.97 5.70 -2.64
C ILE A 118 -7.43 6.08 -2.88
N PHE A 119 -7.80 6.40 -4.12
CA PHE A 119 -9.15 6.91 -4.41
C PHE A 119 -10.22 5.84 -4.34
N ALA A 120 -9.92 4.61 -4.75
CA ALA A 120 -10.89 3.54 -4.75
C ALA A 120 -10.25 2.17 -4.49
N TRP A 121 -10.75 1.44 -3.51
CA TRP A 121 -10.47 0.02 -3.33
C TRP A 121 -11.49 -0.84 -4.10
N LYS A 122 -12.75 -0.44 -4.11
CA LYS A 122 -13.83 -0.83 -5.04
C LYS A 122 -14.33 0.42 -5.75
N ASP A 123 -15.05 0.24 -6.86
CA ASP A 123 -15.72 1.36 -7.55
C ASP A 123 -16.54 2.16 -6.54
N ASN A 124 -16.30 3.48 -6.49
CA ASN A 124 -16.96 4.38 -5.56
C ASN A 124 -17.30 5.74 -6.21
N ALA A 125 -17.64 6.73 -5.40
CA ALA A 125 -18.00 8.06 -5.88
C ALA A 125 -16.85 8.84 -6.55
N PHE A 126 -15.61 8.36 -6.45
CA PHE A 126 -14.42 9.07 -6.95
C PHE A 126 -13.78 8.38 -8.15
N SER A 127 -13.71 7.05 -8.16
CA SER A 127 -12.95 6.32 -9.18
C SER A 127 -13.46 4.89 -9.37
N GLY A 128 -13.20 4.36 -10.57
CA GLY A 128 -13.22 2.93 -10.82
C GLY A 128 -11.99 2.23 -10.23
N SER A 129 -12.15 0.95 -9.96
CA SER A 129 -11.13 0.09 -9.35
C SER A 129 -10.76 -1.09 -10.25
N SER A 130 -9.62 -1.70 -10.00
CA SER A 130 -9.15 -2.91 -10.68
C SER A 130 -10.03 -4.14 -10.46
N ALA A 131 -10.88 -4.12 -9.42
CA ALA A 131 -11.89 -5.14 -9.13
C ALA A 131 -13.27 -4.80 -9.74
N GLY A 132 -13.42 -3.62 -10.35
CA GLY A 132 -14.67 -3.09 -10.90
C GLY A 132 -14.77 -3.21 -12.40
N GLN A 133 -15.50 -2.27 -13.01
CA GLN A 133 -15.85 -2.26 -14.43
C GLN A 133 -14.88 -1.47 -15.32
N ASN A 134 -13.66 -1.21 -14.87
CA ASN A 134 -12.68 -0.40 -15.60
C ASN A 134 -13.20 1.01 -15.96
N THR A 135 -13.95 1.63 -15.05
CA THR A 135 -14.35 3.04 -15.17
C THR A 135 -13.23 3.98 -14.74
N GLY A 136 -13.20 5.21 -15.26
CA GLY A 136 -12.19 6.22 -14.92
C GLY A 136 -12.52 7.00 -13.64
N LEU A 137 -11.89 8.16 -13.51
CA LEU A 137 -12.22 9.14 -12.47
C LEU A 137 -13.63 9.70 -12.69
N THR A 138 -14.33 9.98 -11.63
CA THR A 138 -15.55 10.78 -11.68
C THR A 138 -15.20 12.27 -11.58
N VAL A 139 -16.19 13.14 -11.76
CA VAL A 139 -16.00 14.59 -11.52
C VAL A 139 -15.51 14.86 -10.09
N GLN A 140 -15.94 14.05 -9.11
CA GLN A 140 -15.42 14.16 -7.74
C GLN A 140 -14.01 13.60 -7.61
N GLY A 141 -13.66 12.57 -8.40
CA GLY A 141 -12.30 12.04 -8.48
C GLY A 141 -11.31 13.05 -9.04
N GLU A 142 -11.66 13.75 -10.13
CA GLU A 142 -10.84 14.82 -10.69
C GLU A 142 -10.62 15.98 -9.70
N ARG A 143 -11.66 16.37 -8.97
CA ARG A 143 -11.54 17.37 -7.89
C ARG A 143 -10.67 16.89 -6.74
N LEU A 144 -10.79 15.60 -6.38
CA LEU A 144 -9.99 14.98 -5.33
C LEU A 144 -8.51 14.97 -5.71
N LEU A 145 -8.20 14.65 -6.97
CA LEU A 145 -6.83 14.70 -7.49
C LEU A 145 -6.23 16.11 -7.33
N GLY A 146 -6.91 17.13 -7.82
CA GLY A 146 -6.44 18.52 -7.71
C GLY A 146 -6.28 18.96 -6.25
N LEU A 147 -7.21 18.58 -5.36
CA LEU A 147 -7.14 18.92 -3.94
C LEU A 147 -6.01 18.18 -3.21
N ALA A 148 -5.79 16.90 -3.51
CA ALA A 148 -4.67 16.13 -2.94
C ALA A 148 -3.32 16.78 -3.32
N GLU A 149 -3.15 17.16 -4.58
CA GLU A 149 -1.94 17.85 -5.06
C GLU A 149 -1.76 19.23 -4.41
N GLU A 150 -2.84 20.02 -4.27
CA GLU A 150 -2.83 21.32 -3.57
C GLU A 150 -2.34 21.18 -2.12
N LEU A 151 -2.84 20.16 -1.42
CA LEU A 151 -2.53 19.90 -0.01
C LEU A 151 -1.18 19.22 0.20
N GLY A 152 -0.53 18.71 -0.85
CA GLY A 152 0.68 17.91 -0.72
C GLY A 152 0.41 16.53 -0.11
N ILE A 153 -0.73 15.93 -0.43
CA ILE A 153 -1.07 14.53 -0.13
C ILE A 153 -0.61 13.68 -1.30
N MET A 154 0.10 12.59 -1.02
CA MET A 154 0.52 11.61 -2.02
C MET A 154 -0.71 10.95 -2.65
N VAL A 155 -0.82 11.02 -3.95
CA VAL A 155 -1.81 10.28 -4.72
C VAL A 155 -1.28 8.88 -4.97
N ASP A 156 -2.05 7.87 -4.57
CA ASP A 156 -1.71 6.46 -4.73
C ASP A 156 -2.71 5.80 -5.68
N VAL A 157 -2.19 5.28 -6.79
CA VAL A 157 -2.99 4.62 -7.84
C VAL A 157 -3.16 3.11 -7.62
N SER A 158 -2.63 2.55 -6.53
CA SER A 158 -2.94 1.18 -6.16
C SER A 158 -4.44 0.97 -6.09
N HIS A 159 -4.93 -0.18 -6.54
CA HIS A 159 -6.33 -0.52 -6.67
C HIS A 159 -7.12 0.18 -7.79
N LEU A 160 -6.65 1.26 -8.38
CA LEU A 160 -7.38 1.92 -9.45
C LEU A 160 -7.54 1.00 -10.68
N SER A 161 -8.58 1.23 -11.46
CA SER A 161 -8.74 0.61 -12.77
C SER A 161 -7.66 1.11 -13.73
N ASP A 162 -7.39 0.37 -14.80
CA ASP A 162 -6.43 0.77 -15.82
C ASP A 162 -6.81 2.15 -16.40
N ARG A 163 -8.10 2.39 -16.64
CA ARG A 163 -8.59 3.67 -17.14
C ARG A 163 -8.39 4.81 -16.15
N ALA A 164 -8.68 4.60 -14.86
CA ALA A 164 -8.46 5.62 -13.84
C ALA A 164 -6.96 5.93 -13.66
N PHE A 165 -6.09 4.91 -13.75
CA PHE A 165 -4.65 5.10 -13.80
C PHE A 165 -4.22 6.02 -14.94
N ASP A 166 -4.68 5.74 -16.18
CA ASP A 166 -4.37 6.55 -17.36
C ASP A 166 -4.85 8.00 -17.19
N GLU A 167 -6.05 8.20 -16.63
CA GLU A 167 -6.60 9.53 -16.38
C GLU A 167 -5.81 10.29 -15.29
N VAL A 168 -5.32 9.61 -14.23
CA VAL A 168 -4.39 10.21 -13.28
C VAL A 168 -3.07 10.59 -13.96
N CYS A 169 -2.48 9.73 -14.78
CA CYS A 169 -1.26 10.04 -15.54
C CYS A 169 -1.38 11.30 -16.39
N VAL A 170 -2.54 11.51 -17.02
CA VAL A 170 -2.78 12.66 -17.90
C VAL A 170 -3.02 13.95 -17.12
N GLN A 171 -3.68 13.86 -15.96
CA GLN A 171 -4.15 15.03 -15.21
C GLN A 171 -3.20 15.45 -14.09
N SER A 172 -2.37 14.51 -13.55
CA SER A 172 -1.45 14.84 -12.47
C SER A 172 -0.38 15.85 -12.87
N THR A 173 -0.14 16.79 -11.98
CA THR A 173 0.92 17.81 -12.10
C THR A 173 2.10 17.52 -11.17
N ARG A 174 1.95 16.51 -10.28
CA ARG A 174 2.95 16.06 -9.32
C ARG A 174 3.22 14.56 -9.47
N PRO A 175 4.37 14.06 -9.01
CA PRO A 175 4.61 12.64 -8.91
C PRO A 175 3.53 11.96 -8.06
N PHE A 176 3.16 10.73 -8.44
CA PHE A 176 2.25 9.87 -7.70
C PHE A 176 2.86 8.48 -7.56
N ILE A 177 2.25 7.60 -6.77
CA ILE A 177 2.78 6.25 -6.51
C ILE A 177 1.73 5.17 -6.79
N ALA A 178 2.21 3.94 -6.96
CA ALA A 178 1.43 2.72 -6.79
C ALA A 178 2.03 1.97 -5.59
N SER A 179 1.59 2.28 -4.37
CA SER A 179 2.25 1.87 -3.12
C SER A 179 2.43 0.37 -2.98
N HIS A 180 1.51 -0.45 -3.56
CA HIS A 180 1.53 -1.90 -3.45
C HIS A 180 0.97 -2.60 -4.72
N SER A 181 1.76 -2.56 -5.79
CA SER A 181 1.44 -3.17 -7.08
C SER A 181 2.67 -3.86 -7.69
N ASN A 182 2.46 -4.97 -8.40
CA ASN A 182 3.53 -5.76 -9.03
C ASN A 182 3.53 -5.59 -10.57
N CYS A 183 4.31 -6.39 -11.29
CA CYS A 183 4.42 -6.35 -12.74
C CYS A 183 3.44 -7.33 -13.38
N ARG A 184 2.51 -6.85 -14.21
CA ARG A 184 1.49 -7.67 -14.87
C ARG A 184 2.10 -8.66 -15.88
N ALA A 185 3.22 -8.31 -16.48
CA ALA A 185 3.96 -9.18 -17.37
C ALA A 185 4.44 -10.48 -16.69
N LEU A 186 4.71 -10.45 -15.38
CA LEU A 186 5.15 -11.62 -14.61
C LEU A 186 3.98 -12.38 -13.96
N CYS A 187 2.94 -11.67 -13.55
CA CYS A 187 1.74 -12.26 -12.98
C CYS A 187 0.53 -11.46 -13.48
N ASN A 188 -0.24 -12.02 -14.42
CA ASN A 188 -1.34 -11.34 -15.12
C ASN A 188 -2.57 -11.17 -14.21
N HIS A 189 -2.42 -10.35 -13.19
CA HIS A 189 -3.47 -9.98 -12.26
C HIS A 189 -3.85 -8.51 -12.45
N PRO A 190 -5.14 -8.11 -12.42
CA PRO A 190 -5.57 -6.72 -12.65
C PRO A 190 -5.02 -5.72 -11.61
N ARG A 191 -4.61 -6.18 -10.42
CA ARG A 191 -3.93 -5.37 -9.40
C ARG A 191 -2.49 -5.01 -9.77
N ASN A 192 -1.90 -5.67 -10.76
CA ASN A 192 -0.53 -5.44 -11.21
C ASN A 192 -0.48 -4.44 -12.36
N LEU A 193 0.59 -3.67 -12.44
CA LEU A 193 0.82 -2.66 -13.47
C LEU A 193 1.33 -3.30 -14.76
N THR A 194 0.86 -2.81 -15.90
CA THR A 194 1.43 -3.14 -17.21
C THR A 194 2.77 -2.43 -17.40
N ASP A 195 3.58 -2.89 -18.34
CA ASP A 195 4.86 -2.23 -18.67
C ASP A 195 4.66 -0.78 -19.14
N SER A 196 3.55 -0.47 -19.81
CA SER A 196 3.21 0.91 -20.18
C SER A 196 2.90 1.77 -18.97
N MET A 197 2.19 1.23 -17.97
CA MET A 197 1.91 1.94 -16.71
C MET A 197 3.20 2.17 -15.89
N ILE A 198 4.10 1.19 -15.86
CA ILE A 198 5.40 1.32 -15.17
C ILE A 198 6.23 2.44 -15.81
N ARG A 199 6.27 2.50 -17.16
CA ARG A 199 6.97 3.61 -17.87
C ARG A 199 6.33 4.96 -17.59
N ALA A 200 5.00 5.05 -17.67
CA ALA A 200 4.28 6.30 -17.39
C ALA A 200 4.51 6.77 -15.94
N LEU A 201 4.49 5.84 -14.98
CA LEU A 201 4.80 6.14 -13.58
C LEU A 201 6.24 6.67 -13.42
N ALA A 202 7.22 6.04 -14.10
CA ALA A 202 8.62 6.48 -14.09
C ALA A 202 8.80 7.87 -14.72
N GLU A 203 8.13 8.15 -15.84
CA GLU A 203 8.14 9.45 -16.53
C GLU A 203 7.59 10.58 -15.65
N GLN A 204 6.60 10.28 -14.80
CA GLN A 204 6.06 11.20 -13.80
C GLN A 204 6.93 11.30 -12.54
N GLY A 205 8.08 10.61 -12.49
CA GLY A 205 8.95 10.58 -11.31
C GLY A 205 8.38 9.78 -10.13
N GLY A 206 7.36 8.97 -10.37
CA GLY A 206 6.68 8.15 -9.38
C GLY A 206 7.43 6.88 -8.99
N VAL A 207 6.81 6.07 -8.12
CA VAL A 207 7.36 4.79 -7.62
C VAL A 207 6.24 3.77 -7.47
N MET A 208 6.51 2.52 -7.87
CA MET A 208 5.69 1.37 -7.53
C MET A 208 6.31 0.60 -6.35
N GLY A 209 5.53 0.27 -5.34
CA GLY A 209 5.94 -0.59 -4.24
C GLY A 209 5.56 -2.05 -4.50
N ILE A 210 6.50 -2.98 -4.35
CA ILE A 210 6.24 -4.41 -4.57
C ILE A 210 5.33 -4.95 -3.47
N ASN A 211 4.17 -5.46 -3.87
CA ASN A 211 3.20 -6.12 -3.00
C ASN A 211 3.64 -7.57 -2.69
N LEU A 212 3.55 -7.99 -1.44
CA LEU A 212 3.94 -9.34 -1.00
C LEU A 212 2.79 -10.36 -1.06
N ALA A 213 1.59 -9.99 -1.51
CA ALA A 213 0.50 -10.95 -1.72
C ALA A 213 0.91 -12.01 -2.74
N THR A 214 0.91 -13.28 -2.32
CA THR A 214 1.40 -14.38 -3.15
C THR A 214 0.65 -14.54 -4.46
N GLY A 215 -0.66 -14.21 -4.48
CA GLY A 215 -1.50 -14.23 -5.68
C GLY A 215 -1.19 -13.13 -6.69
N PHE A 216 -0.41 -12.11 -6.31
CA PHE A 216 0.03 -11.03 -7.22
C PHE A 216 1.48 -11.20 -7.66
N LEU A 217 2.22 -12.10 -6.98
CA LEU A 217 3.63 -12.38 -7.26
C LEU A 217 3.83 -13.49 -8.29
N SER A 218 3.12 -14.61 -8.18
CA SER A 218 3.38 -15.73 -9.07
C SER A 218 2.11 -16.27 -9.74
N PRO A 219 2.18 -16.66 -11.02
CA PRO A 219 1.04 -17.25 -11.72
C PRO A 219 0.50 -18.53 -11.07
N ASP A 220 1.37 -19.40 -10.54
CA ASP A 220 0.95 -20.61 -9.83
C ASP A 220 0.13 -20.27 -8.57
N SER A 221 0.63 -19.33 -7.74
CA SER A 221 -0.12 -18.91 -6.55
C SER A 221 -1.43 -18.22 -6.92
N MET A 222 -1.45 -17.39 -7.98
CA MET A 222 -2.67 -16.75 -8.47
C MET A 222 -3.72 -17.80 -8.85
N MET A 223 -3.35 -18.80 -9.65
CA MET A 223 -4.26 -19.87 -10.05
C MET A 223 -4.80 -20.66 -8.84
N ARG A 224 -3.95 -20.93 -7.84
CA ARG A 224 -4.37 -21.64 -6.63
C ARG A 224 -5.33 -20.82 -5.79
N TRP A 225 -5.11 -19.53 -5.66
CA TRP A 225 -6.05 -18.63 -4.98
C TRP A 225 -7.38 -18.53 -5.71
N GLN A 226 -7.38 -18.49 -7.04
CA GLN A 226 -8.60 -18.52 -7.85
C GLN A 226 -9.35 -19.83 -7.64
N ALA A 227 -8.67 -20.98 -7.76
CA ALA A 227 -9.28 -22.29 -7.51
C ALA A 227 -9.86 -22.41 -6.10
N ALA A 228 -9.13 -21.95 -5.07
CA ALA A 228 -9.62 -21.97 -3.69
C ALA A 228 -10.86 -21.06 -3.50
N THR A 229 -10.91 -19.93 -4.19
CA THR A 229 -12.09 -19.04 -4.17
C THR A 229 -13.30 -19.71 -4.82
N GLU A 230 -13.12 -20.36 -5.97
CA GLU A 230 -14.17 -21.10 -6.68
C GLU A 230 -14.66 -22.31 -5.86
N GLU A 231 -13.75 -23.14 -5.34
CA GLU A 231 -14.06 -24.34 -4.54
C GLU A 231 -14.82 -24.02 -3.26
N THR A 232 -14.47 -22.91 -2.61
CA THR A 232 -15.12 -22.49 -1.36
C THR A 232 -16.36 -21.63 -1.61
N GLY A 233 -16.56 -21.12 -2.84
CA GLY A 233 -17.61 -20.15 -3.16
C GLY A 233 -17.42 -18.82 -2.44
N ALA A 234 -16.19 -18.47 -2.06
CA ALA A 234 -15.87 -17.31 -1.22
C ALA A 234 -16.22 -15.97 -1.91
N ASP A 235 -16.29 -15.93 -3.24
CA ASP A 235 -16.71 -14.79 -4.06
C ASP A 235 -18.17 -14.38 -3.87
N ARG A 236 -19.00 -15.27 -3.28
CA ARG A 236 -20.44 -15.03 -3.01
C ARG A 236 -20.68 -14.28 -1.70
N TYR A 237 -19.65 -14.10 -0.91
CA TYR A 237 -19.74 -13.51 0.42
C TYR A 237 -19.17 -12.08 0.43
N GLU A 238 -19.63 -11.29 1.39
CA GLU A 238 -19.03 -9.99 1.68
C GLU A 238 -17.59 -10.15 2.17
N TYR A 239 -16.81 -9.09 2.04
CA TYR A 239 -15.34 -9.12 2.21
C TYR A 239 -14.88 -9.84 3.50
N ARG A 240 -15.49 -9.55 4.66
CA ARG A 240 -15.08 -10.15 5.95
C ARG A 240 -15.29 -11.66 5.97
N GLU A 241 -16.43 -12.13 5.50
CA GLU A 241 -16.74 -13.56 5.42
C GLU A 241 -15.84 -14.24 4.39
N ARG A 242 -15.64 -13.59 3.25
CA ARG A 242 -14.71 -14.05 2.21
C ARG A 242 -13.30 -14.23 2.77
N VAL A 243 -12.76 -13.22 3.48
CA VAL A 243 -11.46 -13.30 4.14
C VAL A 243 -11.42 -14.45 5.14
N ALA A 244 -12.42 -14.60 6.00
CA ALA A 244 -12.47 -15.67 7.00
C ALA A 244 -12.52 -17.08 6.37
N ILE A 245 -13.19 -17.23 5.23
CA ILE A 245 -13.20 -18.49 4.47
C ILE A 245 -11.80 -18.76 3.88
N LEU A 246 -11.21 -17.78 3.20
CA LEU A 246 -9.91 -17.91 2.53
C LEU A 246 -8.75 -18.08 3.52
N GLN A 247 -8.84 -17.51 4.73
CA GLN A 247 -7.85 -17.73 5.80
C GLN A 247 -7.73 -19.22 6.19
N LYS A 248 -8.83 -19.98 6.12
CA LYS A 248 -8.81 -21.42 6.45
C LYS A 248 -8.08 -22.25 5.40
N VAL A 249 -8.11 -21.84 4.14
CA VAL A 249 -7.43 -22.54 3.04
C VAL A 249 -6.03 -22.01 2.75
N ALA A 250 -5.71 -20.80 3.19
CA ALA A 250 -4.39 -20.19 3.00
C ALA A 250 -3.20 -21.10 3.35
N PRO A 251 -3.21 -21.87 4.46
CA PRO A 251 -2.10 -22.78 4.79
C PRO A 251 -1.87 -23.91 3.77
N THR A 252 -2.87 -24.23 2.95
CA THR A 252 -2.77 -25.31 1.92
C THR A 252 -2.21 -24.78 0.60
N ILE A 253 -2.18 -23.46 0.41
CA ILE A 253 -1.69 -22.81 -0.83
C ILE A 253 -0.17 -22.69 -0.74
N HIS A 254 0.51 -23.21 -1.76
CA HIS A 254 1.96 -23.09 -1.85
C HIS A 254 2.42 -21.64 -1.92
N ARG A 255 3.37 -21.28 -1.05
CA ARG A 255 3.96 -19.94 -0.98
C ARG A 255 5.13 -19.86 -1.96
N PRO A 256 5.21 -18.87 -2.87
CA PRO A 256 6.35 -18.68 -3.75
C PRO A 256 7.60 -18.31 -2.94
N SER A 257 8.79 -18.58 -3.50
CA SER A 257 10.06 -18.11 -2.94
C SER A 257 10.22 -16.59 -3.08
N LEU A 258 11.19 -16.02 -2.35
CA LEU A 258 11.54 -14.60 -2.46
C LEU A 258 12.11 -14.23 -3.84
N ASP A 259 12.55 -15.21 -4.64
CA ASP A 259 12.99 -14.96 -6.02
C ASP A 259 11.92 -14.26 -6.86
N TRP A 260 10.64 -14.49 -6.58
CA TRP A 260 9.56 -13.81 -7.28
C TRP A 260 9.53 -12.31 -6.96
N VAL A 261 9.82 -11.92 -5.72
CA VAL A 261 9.96 -10.51 -5.34
C VAL A 261 11.11 -9.87 -6.14
N ALA A 262 12.28 -10.53 -6.14
CA ALA A 262 13.45 -10.06 -6.89
C ALA A 262 13.18 -9.95 -8.40
N ARG A 263 12.46 -10.91 -8.99
CA ARG A 263 12.05 -10.85 -10.41
C ARG A 263 11.19 -9.63 -10.72
N HIS A 264 10.21 -9.31 -9.86
CA HIS A 264 9.37 -8.12 -10.04
C HIS A 264 10.18 -6.84 -9.92
N VAL A 265 11.12 -6.77 -8.97
CA VAL A 265 12.04 -5.63 -8.83
C VAL A 265 12.90 -5.45 -10.08
N LEU A 266 13.54 -6.52 -10.53
CA LEU A 266 14.40 -6.49 -11.74
C LEU A 266 13.61 -6.11 -12.99
N HIS A 267 12.40 -6.66 -13.17
CA HIS A 267 11.55 -6.31 -14.31
C HIS A 267 11.11 -4.82 -14.25
N ALA A 268 10.75 -4.32 -13.08
CA ALA A 268 10.39 -2.91 -12.92
C ALA A 268 11.59 -1.98 -13.24
N ILE A 269 12.80 -2.36 -12.81
CA ILE A 269 14.04 -1.63 -13.15
C ILE A 269 14.30 -1.65 -14.65
N ASP A 270 14.14 -2.80 -15.31
CA ASP A 270 14.34 -2.94 -16.77
C ASP A 270 13.35 -2.07 -17.57
N VAL A 271 12.11 -1.97 -17.11
CA VAL A 271 11.04 -1.24 -17.79
C VAL A 271 11.05 0.25 -17.52
N GLY A 272 11.23 0.67 -16.26
CA GLY A 272 11.07 2.05 -15.81
C GLY A 272 12.32 2.68 -15.18
N GLY A 273 13.43 1.92 -15.09
CA GLY A 273 14.67 2.38 -14.48
C GLY A 273 14.71 2.20 -12.96
N GLU A 274 15.90 2.38 -12.37
CA GLU A 274 16.17 2.08 -10.96
C GLU A 274 15.35 2.93 -9.96
N ALA A 275 14.88 4.10 -10.39
CA ALA A 275 14.17 5.02 -9.52
C ALA A 275 12.66 4.70 -9.38
N VAL A 276 12.12 3.72 -10.14
CA VAL A 276 10.66 3.48 -10.24
C VAL A 276 10.13 2.49 -9.20
N VAL A 277 10.98 1.73 -8.52
CA VAL A 277 10.55 0.60 -7.68
C VAL A 277 10.97 0.75 -6.22
N GLY A 278 10.09 0.35 -5.31
CA GLY A 278 10.26 0.31 -3.87
C GLY A 278 9.61 -0.92 -3.25
N LEU A 279 9.60 -1.00 -1.91
CA LEU A 279 8.89 -2.05 -1.16
C LEU A 279 7.52 -1.52 -0.70
N GLY A 280 6.45 -2.21 -1.09
CA GLY A 280 5.09 -1.87 -0.72
C GLY A 280 4.53 -2.75 0.41
N GLY A 281 4.85 -4.03 0.36
CA GLY A 281 4.53 -5.01 1.40
C GLY A 281 3.06 -5.42 1.49
N ASP A 282 2.16 -4.48 1.71
CA ASP A 282 0.74 -4.70 1.98
C ASP A 282 0.50 -5.56 3.24
N LEU A 283 1.34 -5.30 4.28
CA LEU A 283 1.30 -6.04 5.53
C LEU A 283 -0.04 -5.81 6.25
N ASP A 284 -0.59 -6.87 6.82
CA ASP A 284 -1.93 -6.94 7.43
C ASP A 284 -3.12 -6.75 6.48
N GLY A 285 -2.90 -6.34 5.22
CA GLY A 285 -3.89 -6.33 4.14
C GLY A 285 -3.98 -7.65 3.37
N ILE A 286 -2.99 -8.54 3.51
CA ILE A 286 -2.88 -9.78 2.74
C ILE A 286 -2.97 -11.03 3.61
N LEU A 287 -3.43 -12.13 3.00
CA LEU A 287 -3.62 -13.42 3.69
C LEU A 287 -2.34 -14.25 3.77
N GLN A 288 -1.43 -14.07 2.82
CA GLN A 288 -0.24 -14.91 2.71
C GLN A 288 0.89 -14.15 2.02
N MET A 289 2.08 -14.22 2.60
CA MET A 289 3.34 -13.69 2.08
C MET A 289 4.24 -14.80 1.49
N PRO A 290 5.29 -14.47 0.71
CA PRO A 290 6.28 -15.43 0.23
C PRO A 290 6.91 -16.25 1.35
N GLN A 291 7.56 -17.36 0.98
CA GLN A 291 8.34 -18.15 1.93
C GLN A 291 9.33 -17.26 2.69
N SER A 292 9.61 -17.62 3.93
CA SER A 292 10.54 -16.94 4.84
C SER A 292 10.08 -15.58 5.39
N ILE A 293 9.04 -14.95 4.85
CA ILE A 293 8.46 -13.72 5.40
C ILE A 293 7.17 -14.05 6.15
N ARG A 294 7.06 -13.59 7.39
CA ARG A 294 5.86 -13.72 8.23
C ARG A 294 5.43 -12.40 8.85
N ARG A 295 6.39 -11.49 9.05
CA ARG A 295 6.20 -10.18 9.69
C ARG A 295 7.26 -9.21 9.19
N VAL A 296 7.12 -7.95 9.51
CA VAL A 296 8.04 -6.87 9.09
C VAL A 296 9.50 -7.14 9.54
N ALA A 297 9.71 -7.73 10.71
CA ALA A 297 11.04 -8.09 11.20
C ALA A 297 11.80 -9.09 10.29
N ASP A 298 11.11 -9.75 9.37
CA ASP A 298 11.74 -10.63 8.37
C ASP A 298 12.27 -9.88 7.13
N TYR A 299 12.07 -8.57 7.00
CA TYR A 299 12.48 -7.77 5.82
C TYR A 299 13.98 -7.85 5.48
N PRO A 300 14.93 -8.03 6.43
CA PRO A 300 16.32 -8.30 6.06
C PRO A 300 16.51 -9.46 5.08
N LYS A 301 15.61 -10.49 5.11
CA LYS A 301 15.64 -11.61 4.16
C LYS A 301 15.26 -11.19 2.72
N LEU A 302 14.47 -10.11 2.56
CA LEU A 302 14.20 -9.52 1.24
C LEU A 302 15.47 -8.88 0.68
N ILE A 303 16.23 -8.17 1.52
CA ILE A 303 17.50 -7.55 1.15
C ILE A 303 18.49 -8.63 0.67
N ASP A 304 18.61 -9.73 1.42
CA ASP A 304 19.46 -10.87 1.04
C ASP A 304 19.02 -11.48 -0.30
N ALA A 305 17.72 -11.60 -0.54
CA ALA A 305 17.19 -12.13 -1.80
C ALA A 305 17.48 -11.19 -2.99
N LEU A 306 17.36 -9.87 -2.80
CA LEU A 306 17.70 -8.88 -3.82
C LEU A 306 19.21 -8.91 -4.15
N ALA A 307 20.07 -8.98 -3.14
CA ALA A 307 21.51 -9.11 -3.31
C ALA A 307 21.88 -10.41 -4.04
N THR A 308 21.25 -11.54 -3.67
CA THR A 308 21.43 -12.83 -4.34
C THR A 308 20.98 -12.79 -5.82
N ALA A 309 19.97 -12.01 -6.15
CA ALA A 309 19.50 -11.80 -7.51
C ALA A 309 20.40 -10.87 -8.34
N GLY A 310 21.48 -10.32 -7.75
CA GLY A 310 22.49 -9.51 -8.42
C GLY A 310 22.26 -8.01 -8.41
N LEU A 311 21.34 -7.49 -7.58
CA LEU A 311 21.21 -6.06 -7.39
C LEU A 311 22.45 -5.52 -6.64
N SER A 312 22.95 -4.37 -7.08
CA SER A 312 23.99 -3.62 -6.37
C SER A 312 23.45 -2.98 -5.07
N ASP A 313 24.33 -2.68 -4.12
CA ASP A 313 23.96 -1.99 -2.88
C ASP A 313 23.17 -0.70 -3.16
N ARG A 314 23.57 0.09 -4.18
CA ARG A 314 22.87 1.30 -4.59
C ARG A 314 21.43 1.03 -5.05
N GLN A 315 21.21 -0.04 -5.80
CA GLN A 315 19.87 -0.44 -6.23
C GLN A 315 19.04 -0.95 -5.05
N ILE A 316 19.63 -1.73 -4.15
CA ILE A 316 18.97 -2.22 -2.94
C ILE A 316 18.55 -1.04 -2.04
N GLU A 317 19.40 -0.06 -1.81
CA GLU A 317 19.05 1.16 -1.08
C GLU A 317 17.92 1.94 -1.78
N GLY A 318 17.96 2.02 -3.13
CA GLY A 318 16.90 2.60 -3.94
C GLY A 318 15.55 1.95 -3.65
N VAL A 319 15.50 0.62 -3.76
CA VAL A 319 14.30 -0.20 -3.54
C VAL A 319 13.84 -0.15 -2.07
N CYS A 320 14.75 -0.22 -1.11
CA CYS A 320 14.39 -0.28 0.30
C CYS A 320 13.83 1.04 0.83
N TYR A 321 14.33 2.20 0.38
CA TYR A 321 13.88 3.47 0.94
C TYR A 321 14.06 4.70 0.05
N LYS A 322 15.20 4.87 -0.67
CA LYS A 322 15.55 6.14 -1.33
C LYS A 322 14.53 6.57 -2.36
N ASN A 323 13.96 5.64 -3.12
CA ASN A 323 12.99 5.96 -4.18
C ASN A 323 11.69 6.49 -3.59
N LEU A 324 11.13 5.82 -2.57
CA LEU A 324 9.90 6.27 -1.89
C LEU A 324 10.16 7.57 -1.10
N LEU A 325 11.27 7.65 -0.35
CA LEU A 325 11.64 8.87 0.38
C LEU A 325 11.71 10.09 -0.56
N ARG A 326 12.32 9.94 -1.74
CA ARG A 326 12.39 10.98 -2.77
C ARG A 326 11.01 11.47 -3.17
N VAL A 327 10.09 10.56 -3.47
CA VAL A 327 8.76 10.93 -3.98
C VAL A 327 7.94 11.59 -2.87
N TYR A 328 7.90 11.00 -1.68
CA TYR A 328 7.16 11.59 -0.56
C TYR A 328 7.69 12.96 -0.16
N THR A 329 9.01 13.15 -0.11
CA THR A 329 9.60 14.47 0.22
C THR A 329 9.40 15.52 -0.88
N ASN A 330 9.13 15.10 -2.14
CA ASN A 330 8.76 15.99 -3.21
C ASN A 330 7.29 16.45 -3.17
N VAL A 331 6.42 15.63 -2.61
CA VAL A 331 4.97 15.88 -2.60
C VAL A 331 4.50 16.48 -1.29
N MET A 332 4.95 15.95 -0.16
CA MET A 332 4.54 16.43 1.17
C MET A 332 5.02 17.87 1.41
N PRO A 333 4.28 18.66 2.22
CA PRO A 333 4.75 19.99 2.63
C PRO A 333 6.07 19.91 3.40
N ASP A 334 6.84 21.02 3.37
CA ASP A 334 8.10 21.16 4.15
C ASP A 334 7.85 21.58 5.59
#